data_c04bbd8c7c2d091220b5e05d87b600aa
#
_entry.id   c04bbd8c7c2d091220b5e05d87b600aa
#
_cell.length_a   1.000
_cell.length_b   1.000
_cell.length_c   1.000
_cell.angle_alpha   90.00
_cell.angle_beta   90.00
_cell.angle_gamma   90.00
#
_symmetry.space_group_name_H-M   'P 1'
#
loop_
_entity.id
_entity.type
_entity.pdbx_description
1 polymer ?
#
loop_
_entity_poly.entity_id
_entity_poly.type
_entity_poly.pdbx_seq_one_letter_code
_entity_poly.pdbx_strand_id
1 'polypeptide(L)'
;MATATIALDKESALKSLAASGNLLEEITKGLAVQCTVKGGISVGKMDENQYVFYQLSWMTAEQKIAEHFVSYAWDSSFGTGELEQEMAVVFAAEVVSHIRSELISKPVEYTVTHEKVTAELFNSSVNEFIQSSTKIEHYSRIIETINKVGHAGSYGLSEDHESFRETFHKFAEDVVKPH
;
A
#
# COMPACT_ATOMS: atom_id res chain seq x y z
N MET A 1 0.76 -13.65 -30.09
CA MET A 1 1.47 -14.29 -28.95
C MET A 1 0.45 -14.40 -27.84
N ALA A 2 0.23 -15.61 -27.29
CA ALA A 2 -0.69 -15.76 -26.15
C ALA A 2 -0.08 -15.05 -24.93
N THR A 3 -0.75 -14.04 -24.43
CA THR A 3 -0.38 -13.35 -23.19
C THR A 3 -0.55 -14.38 -22.06
N ALA A 4 0.56 -14.86 -21.50
CA ALA A 4 0.49 -15.71 -20.33
C ALA A 4 -0.25 -14.92 -19.24
N THR A 5 -1.39 -15.45 -18.79
CA THR A 5 -2.12 -14.88 -17.66
C THR A 5 -1.20 -15.02 -16.45
N ILE A 6 -0.62 -13.92 -15.99
CA ILE A 6 0.15 -13.92 -14.74
C ILE A 6 -0.89 -14.02 -13.63
N ALA A 7 -0.82 -15.10 -12.85
CA ALA A 7 -1.73 -15.28 -11.73
C ALA A 7 -1.51 -14.17 -10.70
N LEU A 8 -2.55 -13.37 -10.46
CA LEU A 8 -2.54 -12.34 -9.42
C LEU A 8 -2.71 -13.04 -8.06
N ASP A 9 -1.68 -12.96 -7.22
CA ASP A 9 -1.62 -13.69 -5.96
C ASP A 9 -2.10 -12.83 -4.78
N LYS A 10 -3.44 -12.76 -4.61
CA LYS A 10 -4.09 -12.11 -3.47
C LYS A 10 -3.59 -12.65 -2.13
N GLU A 11 -3.42 -13.97 -2.03
CA GLU A 11 -3.06 -14.62 -0.77
C GLU A 11 -1.64 -14.23 -0.34
N SER A 12 -0.68 -14.25 -1.24
CA SER A 12 0.69 -13.80 -0.98
C SER A 12 0.76 -12.30 -0.66
N ALA A 13 -0.07 -11.47 -1.32
CA ALA A 13 -0.19 -10.06 -0.97
C ALA A 13 -0.66 -9.87 0.48
N LEU A 14 -1.76 -10.53 0.86
CA LEU A 14 -2.30 -10.45 2.23
C LEU A 14 -1.34 -11.00 3.27
N LYS A 15 -0.64 -12.10 3.00
CA LYS A 15 0.37 -12.67 3.91
C LYS A 15 1.55 -11.73 4.11
N SER A 16 2.05 -11.14 3.04
CA SER A 16 3.18 -10.21 3.10
C SER A 16 2.81 -8.91 3.81
N LEU A 17 1.61 -8.37 3.56
CA LEU A 17 1.07 -7.23 4.28
C LEU A 17 0.84 -7.56 5.77
N ALA A 18 0.35 -8.75 6.10
CA ALA A 18 0.20 -9.16 7.50
C ALA A 18 1.55 -9.22 8.23
N ALA A 19 2.61 -9.72 7.58
CA ALA A 19 3.95 -9.77 8.17
C ALA A 19 4.49 -8.36 8.45
N SER A 20 4.41 -7.44 7.49
CA SER A 20 4.84 -6.05 7.67
C SER A 20 3.97 -5.31 8.69
N GLY A 21 2.65 -5.48 8.65
CA GLY A 21 1.71 -4.85 9.59
C GLY A 21 1.94 -5.27 11.03
N ASN A 22 2.16 -6.56 11.29
CA ASN A 22 2.48 -7.07 12.63
C ASN A 22 3.79 -6.47 13.17
N LEU A 23 4.80 -6.34 12.32
CA LEU A 23 6.07 -5.73 12.72
C LEU A 23 5.93 -4.23 13.01
N LEU A 24 5.16 -3.48 12.21
CA LEU A 24 4.87 -2.08 12.48
C LEU A 24 4.08 -1.89 13.78
N GLU A 25 3.15 -2.78 14.10
CA GLU A 25 2.42 -2.74 15.37
C GLU A 25 3.35 -2.98 16.57
N GLU A 26 4.28 -3.92 16.46
CA GLU A 26 5.28 -4.18 17.50
C GLU A 26 6.20 -2.98 17.71
N ILE A 27 6.70 -2.38 16.61
CA ILE A 27 7.51 -1.16 16.63
C ILE A 27 6.75 -0.03 17.33
N THR A 28 5.47 0.15 16.98
CA THR A 28 4.61 1.17 17.61
C THR A 28 4.53 0.97 19.12
N LYS A 29 4.36 -0.25 19.59
CA LYS A 29 4.34 -0.58 21.03
C LYS A 29 5.69 -0.34 21.68
N GLY A 30 6.80 -0.68 21.03
CA GLY A 30 8.16 -0.46 21.51
C GLY A 30 8.47 1.02 21.67
N LEU A 31 8.17 1.82 20.67
CA LEU A 31 8.37 3.27 20.70
C LEU A 31 7.45 3.95 21.73
N ALA A 32 6.22 3.49 21.89
CA ALA A 32 5.32 4.00 22.93
C ALA A 32 5.90 3.77 24.33
N VAL A 33 6.51 2.62 24.59
CA VAL A 33 7.19 2.34 25.86
C VAL A 33 8.38 3.30 26.08
N GLN A 34 9.22 3.52 25.05
CA GLN A 34 10.36 4.45 25.13
C GLN A 34 9.94 5.91 25.38
N CYS A 35 8.79 6.31 24.87
CA CYS A 35 8.26 7.66 25.03
C CYS A 35 7.38 7.82 26.28
N THR A 36 7.18 6.77 27.08
CA THR A 36 6.39 6.85 28.30
C THR A 36 7.20 7.44 29.45
N VAL A 37 6.67 8.52 30.07
CA VAL A 37 7.23 9.17 31.25
C VAL A 37 6.12 9.32 32.31
N LYS A 38 6.34 8.84 33.52
CA LYS A 38 5.37 8.91 34.64
C LYS A 38 3.97 8.38 34.25
N GLY A 39 3.92 7.33 33.43
CA GLY A 39 2.67 6.65 33.03
C GLY A 39 1.91 7.32 31.87
N GLY A 40 2.46 8.35 31.22
CA GLY A 40 1.88 8.98 30.03
C GLY A 40 2.90 9.15 28.90
N ILE A 41 2.42 9.31 27.68
CA ILE A 41 3.26 9.60 26.51
C ILE A 41 3.80 11.03 26.62
N SER A 42 5.12 11.17 26.53
CA SER A 42 5.83 12.45 26.55
C SER A 42 6.02 13.01 25.16
N VAL A 43 5.43 14.16 24.87
CA VAL A 43 5.63 14.90 23.61
C VAL A 43 7.12 15.22 23.41
N GLY A 44 7.84 15.65 24.44
CA GLY A 44 9.27 15.92 24.33
C GLY A 44 10.09 14.69 23.92
N LYS A 45 9.73 13.49 24.39
CA LYS A 45 10.36 12.24 23.93
C LYS A 45 10.01 11.88 22.49
N MET A 46 8.81 12.21 22.05
CA MET A 46 8.45 12.06 20.64
C MET A 46 9.24 13.04 19.76
N ASP A 47 9.40 14.29 20.20
CA ASP A 47 10.17 15.30 19.48
C ASP A 47 11.65 14.93 19.35
N GLU A 48 12.25 14.30 20.36
CA GLU A 48 13.62 13.75 20.31
C GLU A 48 13.78 12.68 19.22
N ASN A 49 12.68 11.98 18.85
CA ASN A 49 12.63 10.89 17.86
C ASN A 49 11.76 11.24 16.65
N GLN A 50 11.61 12.51 16.31
CA GLN A 50 10.68 13.01 15.29
C GLN A 50 10.80 12.30 13.95
N TYR A 51 12.02 12.03 13.48
CA TYR A 51 12.25 11.32 12.23
C TYR A 51 11.62 9.91 12.24
N VAL A 52 11.85 9.16 13.31
CA VAL A 52 11.34 7.78 13.45
C VAL A 52 9.81 7.77 13.47
N PHE A 53 9.19 8.68 14.23
CA PHE A 53 7.73 8.80 14.27
C PHE A 53 7.14 9.23 12.93
N TYR A 54 7.80 10.14 12.21
CA TYR A 54 7.37 10.54 10.88
C TYR A 54 7.38 9.35 9.91
N GLN A 55 8.48 8.62 9.83
CA GLN A 55 8.61 7.46 8.95
C GLN A 55 7.65 6.33 9.34
N LEU A 56 7.51 6.06 10.64
CA LEU A 56 6.55 5.06 11.12
C LEU A 56 5.12 5.41 10.74
N SER A 57 4.73 6.67 10.88
CA SER A 57 3.39 7.15 10.50
C SER A 57 3.16 6.97 9.00
N TRP A 58 4.16 7.28 8.18
CA TRP A 58 4.10 7.11 6.73
C TRP A 58 3.98 5.64 6.34
N MET A 59 4.86 4.77 6.84
CA MET A 59 4.80 3.32 6.60
C MET A 59 3.46 2.71 7.05
N THR A 60 2.94 3.17 8.20
CA THR A 60 1.65 2.70 8.70
C THR A 60 0.49 3.13 7.81
N ALA A 61 0.52 4.36 7.29
CA ALA A 61 -0.49 4.86 6.35
C ALA A 61 -0.44 4.06 5.02
N GLU A 62 0.73 3.87 4.44
CA GLU A 62 0.91 3.07 3.22
C GLU A 62 0.43 1.62 3.43
N GLN A 63 0.80 1.01 4.56
CA GLN A 63 0.34 -0.33 4.95
C GLN A 63 -1.19 -0.41 4.97
N LYS A 64 -1.87 0.54 5.60
CA LYS A 64 -3.34 0.56 5.67
C LYS A 64 -3.98 0.80 4.31
N ILE A 65 -3.42 1.69 3.50
CA ILE A 65 -3.88 1.90 2.12
C ILE A 65 -3.75 0.60 1.31
N ALA A 66 -2.62 -0.12 1.40
CA ALA A 66 -2.43 -1.36 0.68
C ALA A 66 -3.41 -2.46 1.12
N GLU A 67 -3.64 -2.63 2.43
CA GLU A 67 -4.63 -3.56 2.98
C GLU A 67 -6.04 -3.28 2.43
N HIS A 68 -6.46 -2.01 2.46
CA HIS A 68 -7.76 -1.59 1.95
C HIS A 68 -7.84 -1.71 0.42
N PHE A 69 -6.76 -1.41 -0.30
CA PHE A 69 -6.75 -1.54 -1.75
C PHE A 69 -6.87 -3.01 -2.18
N VAL A 70 -6.16 -3.93 -1.53
CA VAL A 70 -6.34 -5.37 -1.79
C VAL A 70 -7.77 -5.80 -1.47
N SER A 71 -8.35 -5.34 -0.36
CA SER A 71 -9.73 -5.66 -0.02
C SER A 71 -10.72 -5.16 -1.07
N TYR A 72 -10.60 -3.90 -1.46
CA TYR A 72 -11.41 -3.25 -2.49
C TYR A 72 -11.30 -3.95 -3.84
N ALA A 73 -10.08 -4.28 -4.29
CA ALA A 73 -9.84 -4.85 -5.62
C ALA A 73 -10.50 -6.22 -5.85
N TRP A 74 -10.80 -6.95 -4.76
CA TRP A 74 -11.52 -8.23 -4.82
C TRP A 74 -12.96 -8.15 -4.33
N ASP A 75 -13.48 -6.97 -4.07
CA ASP A 75 -14.88 -6.77 -3.72
C ASP A 75 -15.71 -6.46 -4.98
N SER A 76 -16.43 -7.47 -5.46
CA SER A 76 -17.26 -7.35 -6.66
C SER A 76 -18.40 -6.32 -6.54
N SER A 77 -18.73 -5.87 -5.34
CA SER A 77 -19.76 -4.85 -5.13
C SER A 77 -19.38 -3.47 -5.67
N PHE A 78 -18.06 -3.23 -5.86
CA PHE A 78 -17.52 -2.00 -6.45
C PHE A 78 -17.33 -2.06 -7.97
N GLY A 79 -17.69 -3.17 -8.63
CA GLY A 79 -17.46 -3.33 -10.06
C GLY A 79 -15.99 -3.43 -10.46
N THR A 80 -15.12 -3.82 -9.52
CA THR A 80 -13.68 -4.00 -9.71
C THR A 80 -13.37 -5.21 -10.60
N GLY A 81 -12.22 -5.19 -11.28
CA GLY A 81 -11.78 -6.23 -12.19
C GLY A 81 -10.27 -6.46 -12.14
N GLU A 82 -9.75 -7.04 -13.22
CA GLU A 82 -8.32 -7.41 -13.32
C GLU A 82 -7.39 -6.20 -13.16
N LEU A 83 -7.79 -5.02 -13.61
CA LEU A 83 -6.98 -3.80 -13.50
C LEU A 83 -6.74 -3.43 -12.04
N GLU A 84 -7.81 -3.33 -11.25
CA GLU A 84 -7.73 -3.00 -9.83
C GLU A 84 -6.95 -4.07 -9.06
N GLN A 85 -7.17 -5.34 -9.38
CA GLN A 85 -6.46 -6.46 -8.75
C GLN A 85 -4.96 -6.40 -9.04
N GLU A 86 -4.57 -6.13 -10.29
CA GLU A 86 -3.17 -6.01 -10.66
C GLU A 86 -2.51 -4.80 -9.99
N MET A 87 -3.16 -3.64 -10.00
CA MET A 87 -2.68 -2.45 -9.28
C MET A 87 -2.53 -2.70 -7.78
N ALA A 88 -3.49 -3.38 -7.16
CA ALA A 88 -3.44 -3.67 -5.72
C ALA A 88 -2.29 -4.61 -5.35
N VAL A 89 -2.02 -5.65 -6.15
CA VAL A 89 -0.90 -6.58 -5.92
C VAL A 89 0.45 -5.87 -6.09
N VAL A 90 0.60 -5.08 -7.15
CA VAL A 90 1.84 -4.29 -7.38
C VAL A 90 2.06 -3.32 -6.22
N PHE A 91 1.04 -2.54 -5.86
CA PHE A 91 1.14 -1.57 -4.77
C PHE A 91 1.46 -2.23 -3.42
N ALA A 92 0.83 -3.36 -3.10
CA ALA A 92 1.15 -4.12 -1.90
C ALA A 92 2.61 -4.58 -1.87
N ALA A 93 3.15 -5.03 -3.00
CA ALA A 93 4.56 -5.44 -3.10
C ALA A 93 5.52 -4.26 -2.94
N GLU A 94 5.20 -3.10 -3.51
CA GLU A 94 5.98 -1.86 -3.34
C GLU A 94 5.99 -1.39 -1.88
N VAL A 95 4.82 -1.40 -1.22
CA VAL A 95 4.70 -1.02 0.20
C VAL A 95 5.52 -1.94 1.09
N VAL A 96 5.39 -3.26 0.94
CA VAL A 96 6.20 -4.22 1.72
C VAL A 96 7.69 -4.04 1.43
N SER A 97 8.08 -3.77 0.18
CA SER A 97 9.46 -3.49 -0.20
C SER A 97 10.00 -2.21 0.43
N HIS A 98 9.20 -1.15 0.49
CA HIS A 98 9.55 0.10 1.16
C HIS A 98 9.75 -0.11 2.66
N ILE A 99 8.76 -0.70 3.33
CA ILE A 99 8.80 -0.97 4.79
C ILE A 99 10.04 -1.80 5.15
N ARG A 100 10.28 -2.93 4.47
CA ARG A 100 11.44 -3.77 4.77
C ARG A 100 12.78 -3.05 4.57
N SER A 101 12.85 -2.17 3.55
CA SER A 101 14.07 -1.43 3.24
C SER A 101 14.38 -0.37 4.29
N GLU A 102 13.36 0.33 4.80
CA GLU A 102 13.52 1.29 5.88
C GLU A 102 13.89 0.58 7.20
N LEU A 103 13.18 -0.47 7.57
CA LEU A 103 13.39 -1.19 8.83
C LEU A 103 14.75 -1.90 8.89
N ILE A 104 15.21 -2.51 7.81
CA ILE A 104 16.50 -3.21 7.78
C ILE A 104 17.69 -2.23 7.84
N SER A 105 17.51 -1.00 7.37
CA SER A 105 18.55 0.02 7.36
C SER A 105 18.83 0.61 8.74
N LYS A 106 17.82 0.64 9.63
CA LYS A 106 17.89 1.30 10.94
C LYS A 106 17.09 0.55 12.03
N PRO A 107 17.30 -0.77 12.19
CA PRO A 107 16.44 -1.59 13.03
C PRO A 107 16.42 -1.12 14.49
N VAL A 108 17.55 -0.66 15.03
CA VAL A 108 17.66 -0.19 16.42
C VAL A 108 16.80 1.05 16.68
N GLU A 109 16.74 1.97 15.72
CA GLU A 109 15.91 3.17 15.81
C GLU A 109 14.41 2.80 15.92
N TYR A 110 14.02 1.71 15.27
CA TYR A 110 12.66 1.16 15.33
C TYR A 110 12.43 0.12 16.42
N THR A 111 13.32 0.02 17.41
CA THR A 111 13.18 -0.90 18.55
C THR A 111 13.08 -2.39 18.17
N VAL A 112 13.59 -2.77 17.03
CA VAL A 112 13.63 -4.17 16.54
C VAL A 112 15.06 -4.62 16.30
N THR A 113 15.26 -5.92 16.11
CA THR A 113 16.56 -6.47 15.74
C THR A 113 16.65 -6.71 14.23
N HIS A 114 17.87 -6.65 13.71
CA HIS A 114 18.14 -6.99 12.32
C HIS A 114 17.66 -8.42 11.97
N GLU A 115 17.90 -9.39 12.86
CA GLU A 115 17.51 -10.78 12.70
C GLU A 115 16.00 -10.90 12.58
N LYS A 116 15.24 -10.15 13.38
CA LYS A 116 13.78 -10.17 13.34
C LYS A 116 13.25 -9.61 12.03
N VAL A 117 13.73 -8.44 11.61
CA VAL A 117 13.34 -7.87 10.31
C VAL A 117 13.66 -8.84 9.17
N THR A 118 14.83 -9.48 9.23
CA THR A 118 15.24 -10.47 8.22
C THR A 118 14.31 -11.68 8.20
N ALA A 119 14.00 -12.24 9.35
CA ALA A 119 13.12 -13.41 9.47
C ALA A 119 11.70 -13.14 8.95
N GLU A 120 11.15 -11.98 9.29
CA GLU A 120 9.76 -11.62 8.93
C GLU A 120 9.62 -11.12 7.48
N LEU A 121 10.55 -10.29 6.98
CA LEU A 121 10.36 -9.56 5.73
C LEU A 121 11.35 -9.94 4.61
N PHE A 122 12.34 -10.80 4.87
CA PHE A 122 13.30 -11.28 3.86
C PHE A 122 13.27 -12.80 3.68
N ASN A 123 12.22 -13.47 4.17
CA ASN A 123 12.03 -14.89 3.89
C ASN A 123 11.67 -15.15 2.42
N SER A 124 11.74 -16.40 1.99
CA SER A 124 11.51 -16.78 0.58
C SER A 124 10.14 -16.35 0.07
N SER A 125 9.09 -16.53 0.88
CA SER A 125 7.71 -16.19 0.47
C SER A 125 7.53 -14.69 0.18
N VAL A 126 8.02 -13.81 1.06
CA VAL A 126 7.96 -12.35 0.85
C VAL A 126 8.83 -11.94 -0.34
N ASN A 127 10.04 -12.53 -0.46
CA ASN A 127 10.92 -12.24 -1.60
C ASN A 127 10.30 -12.65 -2.93
N GLU A 128 9.72 -13.84 -3.02
CA GLU A 128 9.03 -14.33 -4.22
C GLU A 128 7.83 -13.45 -4.58
N PHE A 129 7.02 -13.06 -3.59
CA PHE A 129 5.91 -12.15 -3.78
C PHE A 129 6.38 -10.82 -4.38
N ILE A 130 7.37 -10.16 -3.76
CA ILE A 130 7.87 -8.89 -4.26
C ILE A 130 8.43 -9.04 -5.67
N GLN A 131 9.30 -10.04 -5.90
CA GLN A 131 9.93 -10.25 -7.21
C GLN A 131 8.95 -10.59 -8.31
N SER A 132 7.91 -11.35 -8.00
CA SER A 132 6.88 -11.69 -8.99
C SER A 132 5.96 -10.52 -9.31
N SER A 133 5.59 -9.73 -8.31
CA SER A 133 4.58 -8.67 -8.42
C SER A 133 5.15 -7.32 -8.91
N THR A 134 6.46 -7.09 -8.82
CA THR A 134 7.11 -5.86 -9.31
C THR A 134 7.82 -6.03 -10.65
N LYS A 135 7.44 -7.02 -11.45
CA LYS A 135 7.95 -7.18 -12.82
C LYS A 135 7.44 -6.05 -13.72
N ILE A 136 8.28 -5.61 -14.63
CA ILE A 136 7.94 -4.52 -15.57
C ILE A 136 6.69 -4.83 -16.41
N GLU A 137 6.40 -6.10 -16.64
CA GLU A 137 5.22 -6.53 -17.39
C GLU A 137 3.90 -6.15 -16.71
N HIS A 138 3.85 -6.11 -15.36
CA HIS A 138 2.68 -5.64 -14.62
C HIS A 138 2.43 -4.15 -14.87
N TYR A 139 3.46 -3.33 -14.74
CA TYR A 139 3.35 -1.88 -15.00
C TYR A 139 2.93 -1.60 -16.44
N SER A 140 3.50 -2.32 -17.41
CA SER A 140 3.15 -2.16 -18.82
C SER A 140 1.68 -2.48 -19.06
N ARG A 141 1.16 -3.59 -18.51
CA ARG A 141 -0.26 -3.96 -18.66
C ARG A 141 -1.20 -2.97 -17.98
N ILE A 142 -0.86 -2.49 -16.77
CA ILE A 142 -1.64 -1.47 -16.09
C ILE A 142 -1.76 -0.22 -16.98
N ILE A 143 -0.63 0.27 -17.51
CA ILE A 143 -0.61 1.45 -18.39
C ILE A 143 -1.40 1.21 -19.68
N GLU A 144 -1.20 0.07 -20.33
CA GLU A 144 -1.92 -0.30 -21.56
C GLU A 144 -3.42 -0.37 -21.31
N THR A 145 -3.83 -0.97 -20.19
CA THR A 145 -5.24 -1.10 -19.83
C THR A 145 -5.86 0.26 -19.52
N ILE A 146 -5.20 1.11 -18.73
CA ILE A 146 -5.66 2.48 -18.45
C ILE A 146 -5.82 3.28 -19.75
N ASN A 147 -4.84 3.21 -20.64
CA ASN A 147 -4.91 3.90 -21.94
C ASN A 147 -6.07 3.39 -22.81
N LYS A 148 -6.39 2.10 -22.75
CA LYS A 148 -7.48 1.50 -23.53
C LYS A 148 -8.85 1.86 -22.97
N VAL A 149 -9.03 1.85 -21.65
CA VAL A 149 -10.33 2.11 -21.01
C VAL A 149 -10.56 3.58 -20.68
N GLY A 150 -9.52 4.40 -20.62
CA GLY A 150 -9.59 5.84 -20.37
C GLY A 150 -9.74 6.23 -18.91
N HIS A 151 -9.64 5.28 -17.96
CA HIS A 151 -9.71 5.56 -16.52
C HIS A 151 -8.84 4.56 -15.73
N ALA A 152 -8.50 4.92 -14.50
CA ALA A 152 -7.60 4.14 -13.65
C ALA A 152 -8.34 3.14 -12.72
N GLY A 153 -9.60 2.83 -12.99
CA GLY A 153 -10.38 1.85 -12.24
C GLY A 153 -11.81 2.30 -11.94
N SER A 154 -12.55 1.43 -11.27
CA SER A 154 -13.91 1.70 -10.77
C SER A 154 -13.84 2.37 -9.41
N TYR A 155 -14.71 3.35 -9.15
CA TYR A 155 -14.78 4.02 -7.85
C TYR A 155 -15.92 3.50 -6.97
N GLY A 156 -16.71 2.54 -7.47
CA GLY A 156 -17.86 1.99 -6.75
C GLY A 156 -18.91 3.04 -6.39
N LEU A 157 -19.05 4.06 -7.23
CA LEU A 157 -20.02 5.13 -7.02
C LEU A 157 -21.43 4.64 -7.31
N SER A 158 -22.44 5.14 -6.58
CA SER A 158 -23.84 4.94 -6.93
C SER A 158 -24.19 5.67 -8.23
N GLU A 159 -25.30 5.28 -8.88
CA GLU A 159 -25.77 5.93 -10.11
C GLU A 159 -25.93 7.45 -9.95
N ASP A 160 -26.41 7.91 -8.78
CA ASP A 160 -26.55 9.33 -8.49
C ASP A 160 -25.17 10.03 -8.45
N HIS A 161 -24.19 9.42 -7.77
CA HIS A 161 -22.83 9.98 -7.69
C HIS A 161 -22.13 9.98 -9.05
N GLU A 162 -22.31 8.93 -9.89
CA GLU A 162 -21.80 8.91 -11.26
C GLU A 162 -22.42 10.02 -12.10
N SER A 163 -23.74 10.25 -11.99
CA SER A 163 -24.43 11.34 -12.68
C SER A 163 -23.90 12.72 -12.25
N PHE A 164 -23.62 12.92 -10.96
CA PHE A 164 -22.97 14.14 -10.49
C PHE A 164 -21.55 14.28 -11.04
N ARG A 165 -20.76 13.22 -11.00
CA ARG A 165 -19.38 13.21 -11.54
C ARG A 165 -19.37 13.59 -13.02
N GLU A 166 -20.26 13.00 -13.83
CA GLU A 166 -20.37 13.32 -15.25
C GLU A 166 -20.81 14.77 -15.49
N THR A 167 -21.75 15.28 -14.69
CA THR A 167 -22.22 16.66 -14.78
C THR A 167 -21.09 17.65 -14.49
N PHE A 168 -20.32 17.42 -13.43
CA PHE A 168 -19.19 18.27 -13.07
C PHE A 168 -18.05 18.15 -14.09
N HIS A 169 -17.79 16.95 -14.60
CA HIS A 169 -16.80 16.74 -15.65
C HIS A 169 -17.16 17.54 -16.92
N LYS A 170 -18.41 17.40 -17.37
CA LYS A 170 -18.91 18.14 -18.52
C LYS A 170 -18.84 19.66 -18.32
N PHE A 171 -19.22 20.14 -17.14
CA PHE A 171 -19.09 21.57 -16.80
C PHE A 171 -17.63 22.03 -16.86
N ALA A 172 -16.69 21.23 -16.34
CA ALA A 172 -15.27 21.56 -16.38
C ALA A 172 -14.73 21.61 -17.82
N GLU A 173 -15.11 20.66 -18.68
CA GLU A 173 -14.69 20.64 -20.08
C GLU A 173 -15.30 21.77 -20.92
N ASP A 174 -16.61 22.04 -20.73
CA ASP A 174 -17.35 22.97 -21.57
C ASP A 174 -17.20 24.44 -21.12
N VAL A 175 -17.02 24.70 -19.81
CA VAL A 175 -17.05 26.06 -19.24
C VAL A 175 -15.72 26.49 -18.66
N VAL A 176 -14.99 25.60 -17.96
CA VAL A 176 -13.75 25.99 -17.24
C VAL A 176 -12.52 25.88 -18.15
N LYS A 177 -12.40 24.78 -18.88
CA LYS A 177 -11.21 24.50 -19.71
C LYS A 177 -11.01 25.47 -20.91
N PRO A 178 -12.05 26.02 -21.56
CA PRO A 178 -11.89 26.99 -22.63
C PRO A 178 -11.33 28.35 -22.19
N HIS A 179 -11.26 28.61 -20.87
CA HIS A 179 -10.75 29.87 -20.30
C HIS A 179 -9.42 29.65 -19.57
#